data_17a3de6f04790df89d94e3700cf193cf
#
_entry.id   17a3de6f04790df89d94e3700cf193cf
#
_cell.length_a   1.000
_cell.length_b   1.000
_cell.length_c   1.000
_cell.angle_alpha   90.00
_cell.angle_beta   90.00
_cell.angle_gamma   90.00
#
_symmetry.space_group_name_H-M   'P 1'
#
loop_
_entity.id
_entity.type
_entity.pdbx_description
1 polymer ?
#
loop_
_entity_poly.entity_id
_entity_poly.type
_entity_poly.pdbx_seq_one_letter_code
_entity_poly.pdbx_strand_id
1 'polypeptide(L)'
;MVKIKSICRNLLDYSRQTSTEIQKVFRNTNPKLHLFQKHREYIRAYNAIKLDKLFSKPFLYSLSEPTDCIKSLAKNHKSLNDFASGGFDGQLLIYNLTDRKPLFNIKTNHDMIKDICYSENGEDILSCGDDDMIYVYNKKNLFSQREKIVYSNSVVDNNVNNFPKKYTPFLTFDNKGFLESIDHSYNEKIFASCGNVINIWNYERNVPIQTFKTSSDGFLKIKFNYTENHIILSTGLDRSITLFDLRMNNPLKSVTLKNKSACVCWNPQEPFNFTVGNEDSNCYTFDMRNLDKIRMIHKDHILAVLDLDYSPTGKNFVTGSFDKTIRIFDINSGFSRDCYHTKRMQKVYSVLYTMDDKYVLSGSDDTNIRIWKSVANESIKILNKREVDAREYSKRLVEKYQFMPEIKKIINHKHVPKYVINKKRENKIKKDSIKRKFKNKEKNSKPGTLDYVPERMAKIVKSEIVKND
;
A
#
# COMPACT_ATOMS: atom_id res chain seq x y z
N MET A 1 8.54 -50.41 -2.74
CA MET A 1 7.39 -49.63 -3.24
C MET A 1 7.47 -49.55 -4.74
N VAL A 2 6.49 -50.12 -5.43
CA VAL A 2 6.36 -50.06 -6.89
C VAL A 2 5.78 -48.69 -7.24
N LYS A 3 6.54 -47.81 -7.93
CA LYS A 3 6.05 -46.53 -8.43
C LYS A 3 5.21 -46.77 -9.68
N ILE A 4 3.89 -46.79 -9.54
CA ILE A 4 2.96 -46.86 -10.66
C ILE A 4 2.92 -45.48 -11.31
N LYS A 5 3.41 -45.36 -12.55
CA LYS A 5 3.24 -44.17 -13.38
C LYS A 5 1.99 -44.34 -14.22
N SER A 6 0.90 -43.68 -13.84
CA SER A 6 -0.28 -43.60 -14.70
C SER A 6 -0.04 -42.55 -15.79
N ILE A 7 -0.22 -42.92 -17.05
CA ILE A 7 -0.25 -42.00 -18.18
C ILE A 7 -1.73 -41.75 -18.48
N CYS A 8 -2.23 -40.60 -18.02
CA CYS A 8 -3.58 -40.17 -18.33
C CYS A 8 -3.58 -39.50 -19.72
N ARG A 9 -4.18 -40.08 -20.70
CA ARG A 9 -4.37 -39.52 -22.05
C ARG A 9 -5.79 -38.98 -22.15
N ASN A 10 -5.93 -37.67 -21.99
CA ASN A 10 -7.20 -37.02 -22.25
C ASN A 10 -7.22 -36.58 -23.72
N LEU A 11 -8.18 -37.07 -24.49
CA LEU A 11 -8.36 -36.69 -25.90
C LEU A 11 -8.56 -35.19 -26.08
N LEU A 12 -9.18 -34.50 -25.11
CA LEU A 12 -9.38 -33.06 -25.13
C LEU A 12 -8.07 -32.28 -25.09
N ASP A 13 -7.00 -32.84 -24.52
CA ASP A 13 -5.68 -32.18 -24.48
C ASP A 13 -4.99 -32.17 -25.87
N TYR A 14 -5.45 -32.99 -26.79
CA TYR A 14 -4.90 -33.16 -28.14
C TYR A 14 -5.84 -32.66 -29.25
N SER A 15 -7.08 -32.35 -28.94
CA SER A 15 -8.03 -31.78 -29.89
C SER A 15 -7.84 -30.27 -30.03
N ARG A 16 -7.99 -29.75 -31.23
CA ARG A 16 -8.08 -28.32 -31.50
C ARG A 16 -9.38 -27.78 -30.93
N GLN A 17 -9.31 -26.68 -30.19
CA GLN A 17 -10.50 -25.95 -29.71
C GLN A 17 -10.89 -24.82 -30.67
N THR A 18 -9.91 -24.23 -31.36
CA THR A 18 -10.10 -23.15 -32.33
C THR A 18 -9.33 -23.45 -33.61
N SER A 19 -9.76 -22.87 -34.75
CA SER A 19 -9.09 -23.03 -36.05
C SER A 19 -7.67 -22.46 -36.08
N THR A 20 -7.36 -21.50 -35.18
CA THR A 20 -6.06 -20.84 -35.07
C THR A 20 -5.07 -21.60 -34.18
N GLU A 21 -5.51 -22.60 -33.47
CA GLU A 21 -4.62 -23.42 -32.63
C GLU A 21 -3.73 -24.34 -33.48
N ILE A 22 -2.44 -24.40 -33.12
CA ILE A 22 -1.52 -25.38 -33.71
C ILE A 22 -1.91 -26.78 -33.21
N GLN A 23 -1.94 -27.74 -34.14
CA GLN A 23 -2.19 -29.15 -33.79
C GLN A 23 -1.19 -29.61 -32.73
N LYS A 24 -1.70 -30.16 -31.62
CA LYS A 24 -0.88 -30.72 -30.57
C LYS A 24 -0.24 -32.02 -31.01
N VAL A 25 1.07 -32.09 -30.99
CA VAL A 25 1.82 -33.31 -31.30
C VAL A 25 2.13 -34.06 -30.02
N PHE A 26 1.86 -35.36 -30.01
CA PHE A 26 2.20 -36.22 -28.87
C PHE A 26 3.71 -36.24 -28.63
N ARG A 27 4.13 -35.98 -27.40
CA ARG A 27 5.51 -36.06 -27.00
C ARG A 27 5.81 -37.35 -26.29
N ASN A 28 6.82 -38.08 -26.76
CA ASN A 28 7.33 -39.24 -26.04
C ASN A 28 8.02 -38.79 -24.76
N THR A 29 7.57 -39.28 -23.60
CA THR A 29 8.10 -38.89 -22.29
C THR A 29 9.24 -39.77 -21.79
N ASN A 30 9.72 -40.72 -22.60
CA ASN A 30 10.82 -41.61 -22.22
C ASN A 30 12.12 -40.81 -22.06
N PRO A 31 12.74 -40.75 -20.83
CA PRO A 31 13.94 -39.95 -20.57
C PRO A 31 15.13 -40.39 -21.40
N LYS A 32 15.20 -41.67 -21.82
CA LYS A 32 16.31 -42.20 -22.64
C LYS A 32 16.33 -41.60 -24.05
N LEU A 33 15.18 -41.18 -24.57
CA LEU A 33 15.08 -40.57 -25.91
C LEU A 33 15.31 -39.04 -25.89
N HIS A 34 15.37 -38.45 -24.72
CA HIS A 34 15.54 -36.99 -24.54
C HIS A 34 16.84 -36.67 -23.83
N LEU A 35 17.96 -36.87 -24.52
CA LEU A 35 19.25 -36.40 -24.05
C LEU A 35 19.21 -34.88 -23.76
N PHE A 36 19.92 -34.47 -22.72
CA PHE A 36 20.01 -33.06 -22.29
C PHE A 36 18.67 -32.42 -21.89
N GLN A 37 17.65 -33.19 -21.48
CA GLN A 37 16.37 -32.64 -21.08
C GLN A 37 16.50 -31.57 -19.97
N LYS A 38 17.30 -31.83 -18.93
CA LYS A 38 17.55 -30.91 -17.81
C LYS A 38 18.19 -29.60 -18.28
N HIS A 39 19.17 -29.68 -19.20
CA HIS A 39 19.81 -28.47 -19.74
C HIS A 39 18.83 -27.62 -20.57
N ARG A 40 18.01 -28.27 -21.39
CA ARG A 40 16.98 -27.54 -22.17
C ARG A 40 15.93 -26.89 -21.28
N GLU A 41 15.49 -27.55 -20.23
CA GLU A 41 14.55 -26.97 -19.24
C GLU A 41 15.19 -25.78 -18.54
N TYR A 42 16.45 -25.90 -18.12
CA TYR A 42 17.18 -24.78 -17.50
C TYR A 42 17.29 -23.57 -18.43
N ILE A 43 17.69 -23.77 -19.68
CA ILE A 43 17.78 -22.69 -20.68
C ILE A 43 16.41 -22.05 -20.91
N ARG A 44 15.33 -22.85 -20.98
CA ARG A 44 13.96 -22.33 -21.10
C ARG A 44 13.54 -21.50 -19.88
N ALA A 45 13.86 -21.97 -18.67
CA ALA A 45 13.61 -21.21 -17.44
C ALA A 45 14.40 -19.89 -17.43
N TYR A 46 15.67 -19.92 -17.80
CA TYR A 46 16.53 -18.75 -17.88
C TYR A 46 16.02 -17.72 -18.91
N ASN A 47 15.61 -18.18 -20.09
CA ASN A 47 15.05 -17.31 -21.13
C ASN A 47 13.69 -16.76 -20.72
N ALA A 48 12.83 -17.56 -20.09
CA ALA A 48 11.53 -17.12 -19.60
C ALA A 48 11.69 -15.93 -18.63
N ILE A 49 12.58 -16.03 -17.64
CA ILE A 49 12.81 -14.95 -16.68
C ILE A 49 13.40 -13.70 -17.34
N LYS A 50 14.33 -13.88 -18.27
CA LYS A 50 14.88 -12.74 -19.02
C LYS A 50 13.81 -12.00 -19.81
N LEU A 51 12.95 -12.73 -20.50
CA LEU A 51 11.86 -12.17 -21.27
C LEU A 51 10.85 -11.48 -20.35
N ASP A 52 10.49 -12.10 -19.23
CA ASP A 52 9.61 -11.51 -18.23
C ASP A 52 10.13 -10.17 -17.70
N LYS A 53 11.42 -10.09 -17.37
CA LYS A 53 12.03 -8.84 -16.90
C LYS A 53 12.19 -7.79 -18.01
N LEU A 54 12.51 -8.21 -19.25
CA LEU A 54 12.67 -7.32 -20.39
C LEU A 54 11.34 -6.67 -20.81
N PHE A 55 10.26 -7.45 -20.82
CA PHE A 55 8.94 -7.00 -21.25
C PHE A 55 8.05 -6.53 -20.09
N SER A 56 8.56 -6.50 -18.87
CA SER A 56 7.81 -5.96 -17.74
C SER A 56 7.57 -4.46 -17.93
N LYS A 57 6.29 -4.05 -17.99
CA LYS A 57 5.86 -2.66 -18.09
C LYS A 57 4.89 -2.39 -16.94
N PRO A 58 5.38 -1.99 -15.76
CA PRO A 58 4.53 -1.75 -14.61
C PRO A 58 3.67 -0.49 -14.75
N PHE A 59 4.20 0.57 -15.37
CA PHE A 59 3.50 1.83 -15.55
C PHE A 59 2.40 1.71 -16.62
N LEU A 60 1.20 2.19 -16.31
CA LEU A 60 0.04 2.18 -17.20
C LEU A 60 -0.33 3.56 -17.68
N TYR A 61 -0.65 4.45 -16.76
CA TYR A 61 -1.20 5.76 -17.05
C TYR A 61 -0.88 6.76 -15.93
N SER A 62 -0.91 8.06 -16.26
CA SER A 62 -0.86 9.13 -15.26
C SER A 62 -2.04 10.07 -15.45
N LEU A 63 -2.69 10.40 -14.34
CA LEU A 63 -3.75 11.40 -14.26
C LEU A 63 -3.08 12.71 -13.85
N SER A 64 -3.29 13.75 -14.63
CA SER A 64 -2.60 15.06 -14.51
C SER A 64 -3.55 16.22 -14.18
N GLU A 65 -4.76 15.90 -13.75
CA GLU A 65 -5.78 16.89 -13.41
C GLU A 65 -5.54 17.62 -12.07
N PRO A 66 -4.88 17.03 -11.06
CA PRO A 66 -4.54 17.76 -9.84
C PRO A 66 -3.57 18.91 -10.16
N THR A 67 -3.77 20.06 -9.53
CA THR A 67 -2.94 21.26 -9.76
C THR A 67 -1.75 21.35 -8.83
N ASP A 68 -1.82 20.70 -7.68
CA ASP A 68 -0.75 20.67 -6.68
C ASP A 68 -0.48 19.25 -6.16
N CYS A 69 0.40 19.13 -5.20
CA CYS A 69 0.82 17.89 -4.58
C CYS A 69 -0.37 17.09 -4.04
N ILE A 70 -0.34 15.78 -4.25
CA ILE A 70 -1.37 14.85 -3.81
C ILE A 70 -0.94 14.26 -2.46
N LYS A 71 -1.62 14.69 -1.39
CA LYS A 71 -1.32 14.26 -0.02
C LYS A 71 -1.97 12.94 0.34
N SER A 72 -3.25 12.77 -0.03
CA SER A 72 -4.03 11.60 0.36
C SER A 72 -4.74 10.95 -0.82
N LEU A 73 -4.87 9.64 -0.76
CA LEU A 73 -5.66 8.82 -1.66
C LEU A 73 -6.59 7.94 -0.82
N ALA A 74 -7.84 7.84 -1.23
CA ALA A 74 -8.84 6.99 -0.58
C ALA A 74 -9.49 6.06 -1.59
N LYS A 75 -9.69 4.80 -1.19
CA LYS A 75 -10.40 3.79 -1.99
C LYS A 75 -11.82 3.61 -1.50
N ASN A 76 -12.71 3.36 -2.43
CA ASN A 76 -14.08 2.98 -2.10
C ASN A 76 -14.14 1.46 -1.89
N HIS A 77 -14.54 1.03 -0.69
CA HIS A 77 -14.63 -0.40 -0.36
C HIS A 77 -15.81 -1.12 -1.02
N LYS A 78 -16.82 -0.38 -1.50
CA LYS A 78 -18.00 -0.94 -2.17
C LYS A 78 -17.91 -0.89 -3.70
N SER A 79 -16.96 -0.13 -4.25
CA SER A 79 -16.76 -0.01 -5.69
C SER A 79 -15.31 -0.36 -6.07
N LEU A 80 -15.16 -1.14 -7.14
CA LEU A 80 -13.84 -1.51 -7.64
C LEU A 80 -13.14 -0.39 -8.41
N ASN A 81 -13.93 0.58 -8.92
CA ASN A 81 -13.45 1.57 -9.88
C ASN A 81 -13.26 2.96 -9.28
N ASP A 82 -13.91 3.24 -8.15
CA ASP A 82 -13.94 4.59 -7.60
C ASP A 82 -12.80 4.81 -6.60
N PHE A 83 -12.12 5.92 -6.73
CA PHE A 83 -11.19 6.42 -5.75
C PHE A 83 -11.22 7.95 -5.68
N ALA A 84 -10.74 8.50 -4.58
CA ALA A 84 -10.64 9.93 -4.38
C ALA A 84 -9.20 10.34 -4.09
N SER A 85 -8.86 11.58 -4.46
CA SER A 85 -7.57 12.19 -4.12
C SER A 85 -7.75 13.57 -3.53
N GLY A 86 -6.94 13.89 -2.53
CA GLY A 86 -6.84 15.21 -1.91
C GLY A 86 -5.50 15.86 -2.14
N GLY A 87 -5.55 17.11 -2.57
CA GLY A 87 -4.39 17.94 -2.87
C GLY A 87 -4.09 18.98 -1.79
N PHE A 88 -2.87 19.51 -1.83
CA PHE A 88 -2.46 20.64 -1.00
C PHE A 88 -3.13 21.97 -1.39
N ASP A 89 -3.73 22.02 -2.56
CA ASP A 89 -4.53 23.14 -3.04
C ASP A 89 -5.99 23.12 -2.55
N GLY A 90 -6.37 22.17 -1.68
CA GLY A 90 -7.72 21.97 -1.20
C GLY A 90 -8.68 21.41 -2.24
N GLN A 91 -8.17 20.83 -3.33
CA GLN A 91 -9.00 20.15 -4.31
C GLN A 91 -9.23 18.69 -3.91
N LEU A 92 -10.52 18.30 -3.91
CA LEU A 92 -10.97 16.92 -3.79
C LEU A 92 -11.42 16.44 -5.15
N LEU A 93 -10.71 15.47 -5.72
CA LEU A 93 -11.01 14.87 -7.02
C LEU A 93 -11.52 13.45 -6.82
N ILE A 94 -12.66 13.15 -7.40
CA ILE A 94 -13.27 11.82 -7.39
C ILE A 94 -13.11 11.25 -8.79
N TYR A 95 -12.48 10.08 -8.88
CA TYR A 95 -12.16 9.43 -10.13
C TYR A 95 -12.90 8.12 -10.32
N ASN A 96 -13.10 7.79 -11.60
CA ASN A 96 -13.42 6.45 -12.04
C ASN A 96 -12.24 5.89 -12.85
N LEU A 97 -11.73 4.73 -12.47
CA LEU A 97 -10.60 4.07 -13.15
C LEU A 97 -10.90 3.72 -14.61
N THR A 98 -12.16 3.43 -14.94
CA THR A 98 -12.55 3.06 -16.31
C THR A 98 -12.39 4.23 -17.28
N ASP A 99 -12.86 5.40 -16.88
CA ASP A 99 -12.92 6.58 -17.73
C ASP A 99 -11.62 7.38 -17.73
N ARG A 100 -10.77 7.13 -16.74
CA ARG A 100 -9.48 7.81 -16.53
C ARG A 100 -9.59 9.34 -16.47
N LYS A 101 -10.74 9.82 -16.04
CA LYS A 101 -11.06 11.23 -15.86
C LYS A 101 -11.72 11.44 -14.51
N PRO A 102 -11.61 12.63 -13.92
CA PRO A 102 -12.34 12.93 -12.71
C PRO A 102 -13.84 13.02 -13.00
N LEU A 103 -14.63 12.36 -12.18
CA LEU A 103 -16.08 12.50 -12.17
C LEU A 103 -16.47 13.87 -11.60
N PHE A 104 -15.81 14.23 -10.50
CA PHE A 104 -16.02 15.51 -9.81
C PHE A 104 -14.68 16.14 -9.48
N ASN A 105 -14.61 17.45 -9.65
CA ASN A 105 -13.52 18.30 -9.19
C ASN A 105 -14.13 19.32 -8.23
N ILE A 106 -13.90 19.14 -6.94
CA ILE A 106 -14.50 19.88 -5.84
C ILE A 106 -13.40 20.75 -5.23
N LYS A 107 -13.60 22.05 -5.21
CA LYS A 107 -12.83 22.94 -4.35
C LYS A 107 -13.47 22.91 -2.97
N THR A 108 -12.82 22.26 -2.03
CA THR A 108 -13.28 22.22 -0.64
C THR A 108 -13.08 23.59 0.04
N ASN A 109 -13.59 23.75 1.25
CA ASN A 109 -13.29 24.94 2.03
C ASN A 109 -11.94 24.86 2.75
N HIS A 110 -11.30 23.66 2.76
CA HIS A 110 -9.93 23.51 3.27
C HIS A 110 -8.92 24.27 2.40
N ASP A 111 -7.97 24.92 3.01
CA ASP A 111 -6.79 25.44 2.29
C ASP A 111 -5.93 24.28 1.81
N MET A 112 -5.73 23.27 2.68
CA MET A 112 -4.97 22.07 2.40
C MET A 112 -5.68 20.82 2.93
N ILE A 113 -5.87 19.82 2.07
CA ILE A 113 -6.42 18.53 2.49
C ILE A 113 -5.29 17.65 3.05
N LYS A 114 -5.45 17.18 4.29
CA LYS A 114 -4.51 16.28 4.96
C LYS A 114 -4.86 14.82 4.68
N ASP A 115 -6.12 14.45 4.87
CA ASP A 115 -6.56 13.08 4.68
C ASP A 115 -8.02 13.01 4.17
N ILE A 116 -8.34 11.87 3.54
CA ILE A 116 -9.67 11.60 2.98
C ILE A 116 -10.02 10.15 3.31
N CYS A 117 -11.28 9.90 3.59
CA CYS A 117 -11.80 8.54 3.66
C CYS A 117 -13.20 8.43 3.04
N TYR A 118 -13.57 7.21 2.65
CA TYR A 118 -14.94 6.88 2.24
C TYR A 118 -15.73 6.33 3.42
N SER A 119 -17.03 6.59 3.42
CA SER A 119 -17.95 5.98 4.37
C SER A 119 -18.15 4.48 4.12
N GLU A 120 -18.73 3.79 5.08
CA GLU A 120 -19.13 2.37 4.98
C GLU A 120 -19.90 2.07 3.69
N ASN A 121 -20.85 2.93 3.33
CA ASN A 121 -21.69 2.75 2.14
C ASN A 121 -20.98 3.10 0.82
N GLY A 122 -19.83 3.79 0.88
CA GLY A 122 -19.10 4.26 -0.30
C GLY A 122 -19.78 5.42 -1.06
N GLU A 123 -20.84 6.00 -0.51
CA GLU A 123 -21.55 7.14 -1.09
C GLU A 123 -21.04 8.48 -0.54
N ASP A 124 -20.63 8.50 0.73
CA ASP A 124 -20.10 9.69 1.37
C ASP A 124 -18.58 9.69 1.37
N ILE A 125 -18.02 10.87 1.21
CA ILE A 125 -16.57 11.12 1.26
C ILE A 125 -16.34 12.15 2.34
N LEU A 126 -15.47 11.81 3.29
CA LEU A 126 -15.06 12.70 4.36
C LEU A 126 -13.69 13.27 4.03
N SER A 127 -13.51 14.55 4.26
CA SER A 127 -12.22 15.22 4.12
C SER A 127 -11.87 15.97 5.40
N CYS A 128 -10.60 15.94 5.77
CA CYS A 128 -10.04 16.77 6.83
C CYS A 128 -8.86 17.59 6.29
N GLY A 129 -8.63 18.73 6.88
CA GLY A 129 -7.62 19.68 6.43
C GLY A 129 -6.94 20.43 7.58
N ASP A 130 -6.36 21.57 7.24
CA ASP A 130 -5.69 22.47 8.19
C ASP A 130 -6.68 23.27 9.03
N ASP A 131 -7.89 23.47 8.52
CA ASP A 131 -9.01 24.02 9.27
C ASP A 131 -9.53 22.94 10.22
N ASP A 132 -9.98 23.35 11.40
CA ASP A 132 -10.48 22.43 12.43
C ASP A 132 -11.78 21.68 12.04
N MET A 133 -12.19 21.77 10.77
CA MET A 133 -13.46 21.26 10.28
C MET A 133 -13.30 19.96 9.51
N ILE A 134 -14.30 19.09 9.63
CA ILE A 134 -14.45 17.88 8.81
C ILE A 134 -15.65 18.08 7.89
N TYR A 135 -15.44 17.95 6.58
CA TYR A 135 -16.52 18.08 5.59
C TYR A 135 -16.89 16.70 5.03
N VAL A 136 -18.19 16.50 4.93
CA VAL A 136 -18.78 15.30 4.33
C VAL A 136 -19.48 15.67 3.03
N TYR A 137 -19.07 15.00 1.95
CA TYR A 137 -19.66 15.18 0.61
C TYR A 137 -20.37 13.89 0.21
N ASN A 138 -21.66 13.99 -0.13
CA ASN A 138 -22.44 12.85 -0.61
C ASN A 138 -22.50 12.83 -2.13
N LYS A 139 -22.17 11.71 -2.76
CA LYS A 139 -22.15 11.55 -4.23
C LYS A 139 -23.49 11.91 -4.88
N LYS A 140 -24.61 11.49 -4.32
CA LYS A 140 -25.95 11.78 -4.86
C LYS A 140 -26.23 13.28 -4.88
N ASN A 141 -25.86 13.97 -3.80
CA ASN A 141 -26.02 15.42 -3.72
C ASN A 141 -25.09 16.15 -4.72
N LEU A 142 -23.89 15.63 -4.94
CA LEU A 142 -22.97 16.19 -5.95
C LEU A 142 -23.55 16.07 -7.36
N PHE A 143 -24.16 14.96 -7.72
CA PHE A 143 -24.85 14.82 -9.01
C PHE A 143 -25.99 15.81 -9.16
N SER A 144 -26.86 15.95 -8.16
CA SER A 144 -27.98 16.89 -8.20
C SER A 144 -27.52 18.36 -8.23
N GLN A 145 -26.44 18.71 -7.53
CA GLN A 145 -25.82 20.05 -7.61
C GLN A 145 -25.19 20.28 -8.99
N ARG A 146 -24.55 19.27 -9.58
CA ARG A 146 -23.97 19.36 -10.94
C ARG A 146 -25.07 19.67 -11.96
N GLU A 147 -26.20 18.99 -11.93
CA GLU A 147 -27.33 19.26 -12.82
C GLU A 147 -27.83 20.69 -12.68
N LYS A 148 -28.04 21.18 -11.47
CA LYS A 148 -28.46 22.57 -11.22
C LYS A 148 -27.45 23.58 -11.78
N ILE A 149 -26.16 23.36 -11.62
CA ILE A 149 -25.11 24.24 -12.15
C ILE A 149 -25.12 24.24 -13.70
N VAL A 150 -25.37 23.10 -14.33
CA VAL A 150 -25.45 22.97 -15.78
C VAL A 150 -26.68 23.75 -16.30
N TYR A 151 -27.81 23.62 -15.65
CA TYR A 151 -29.04 24.35 -16.05
C TYR A 151 -28.94 25.89 -15.83
N SER A 152 -28.18 26.34 -14.82
CA SER A 152 -27.98 27.77 -14.56
C SER A 152 -27.00 28.43 -15.55
N ASN A 153 -26.07 27.66 -16.11
CA ASN A 153 -25.04 28.12 -17.06
C ASN A 153 -25.35 27.74 -18.52
N SER A 154 -26.60 27.82 -18.94
CA SER A 154 -27.09 27.47 -20.29
C SER A 154 -26.52 28.33 -21.45
N VAL A 155 -25.46 29.08 -21.22
CA VAL A 155 -24.74 29.82 -22.28
C VAL A 155 -23.24 29.53 -22.14
N VAL A 156 -22.70 28.80 -23.15
CA VAL A 156 -21.31 28.75 -23.60
C VAL A 156 -20.29 28.05 -22.66
N ASP A 157 -19.77 26.97 -23.14
CA ASP A 157 -18.40 26.50 -23.31
C ASP A 157 -18.22 25.01 -23.00
N ASN A 158 -17.89 24.26 -24.03
CA ASN A 158 -17.56 22.82 -23.97
C ASN A 158 -16.26 22.50 -23.18
N ASN A 159 -15.57 23.51 -22.64
CA ASN A 159 -14.34 23.38 -21.83
C ASN A 159 -14.57 23.53 -20.31
N VAL A 160 -15.81 23.63 -19.84
CA VAL A 160 -16.14 23.96 -18.42
C VAL A 160 -15.87 22.79 -17.44
N ASN A 161 -15.47 21.62 -17.92
CA ASN A 161 -15.31 20.44 -17.03
C ASN A 161 -14.01 20.41 -16.22
N ASN A 162 -13.05 21.28 -16.48
CA ASN A 162 -11.73 21.22 -15.86
C ASN A 162 -11.50 22.20 -14.69
N PHE A 163 -12.40 23.14 -14.46
CA PHE A 163 -12.25 24.08 -13.33
C PHE A 163 -12.83 23.52 -12.04
N PRO A 164 -12.16 23.71 -10.90
CA PRO A 164 -12.68 23.29 -9.61
C PRO A 164 -13.96 24.07 -9.29
N LYS A 165 -15.03 23.33 -9.01
CA LYS A 165 -16.34 23.92 -8.65
C LYS A 165 -16.51 23.88 -7.14
N LYS A 166 -17.09 24.94 -6.59
CA LYS A 166 -17.45 24.99 -5.17
C LYS A 166 -18.78 24.27 -4.98
N TYR A 167 -18.72 23.12 -4.32
CA TYR A 167 -19.89 22.34 -3.91
C TYR A 167 -20.11 22.52 -2.42
N THR A 168 -21.38 22.53 -1.99
CA THR A 168 -21.72 22.61 -0.57
C THR A 168 -21.57 21.23 0.06
N PRO A 169 -20.88 21.11 1.21
CA PRO A 169 -20.82 19.86 1.96
C PRO A 169 -22.21 19.47 2.47
N PHE A 170 -22.45 18.19 2.63
CA PHE A 170 -23.68 17.65 3.17
C PHE A 170 -23.76 17.82 4.70
N LEU A 171 -22.66 17.51 5.38
CA LEU A 171 -22.50 17.69 6.83
C LEU A 171 -21.13 18.33 7.11
N THR A 172 -21.06 19.03 8.23
CA THR A 172 -19.83 19.64 8.76
C THR A 172 -19.70 19.33 10.24
N PHE A 173 -18.50 18.94 10.68
CA PHE A 173 -18.18 18.66 12.07
C PHE A 173 -17.02 19.55 12.52
N ASP A 174 -17.14 20.15 13.70
CA ASP A 174 -16.12 21.02 14.31
C ASP A 174 -15.29 20.21 15.32
N ASN A 175 -14.01 20.00 15.01
CA ASN A 175 -13.08 19.21 15.83
C ASN A 175 -12.43 20.00 16.97
N LYS A 176 -12.54 21.32 17.00
CA LYS A 176 -11.90 22.21 17.99
C LYS A 176 -10.40 21.98 18.16
N GLY A 177 -9.69 21.75 17.08
CA GLY A 177 -8.26 21.56 17.06
C GLY A 177 -7.76 20.98 15.74
N PHE A 178 -6.48 21.14 15.45
CA PHE A 178 -5.92 20.69 14.17
C PHE A 178 -6.18 19.21 13.88
N LEU A 179 -6.28 18.88 12.60
CA LEU A 179 -6.55 17.55 12.07
C LEU A 179 -5.39 17.08 11.20
N GLU A 180 -4.94 15.82 11.37
CA GLU A 180 -3.93 15.19 10.52
C GLU A 180 -4.46 13.99 9.74
N SER A 181 -5.38 13.22 10.32
CA SER A 181 -5.93 12.04 9.64
C SER A 181 -7.37 11.77 10.07
N ILE A 182 -8.09 11.13 9.17
CA ILE A 182 -9.46 10.67 9.35
C ILE A 182 -9.60 9.25 8.83
N ASP A 183 -10.37 8.43 9.52
CA ASP A 183 -10.70 7.08 9.05
C ASP A 183 -12.13 6.71 9.45
N HIS A 184 -12.76 5.84 8.67
CA HIS A 184 -14.15 5.42 8.87
C HIS A 184 -14.20 3.93 9.18
N SER A 185 -15.08 3.54 10.10
CA SER A 185 -15.36 2.12 10.35
C SER A 185 -15.94 1.47 9.10
N TYR A 186 -15.57 0.21 8.86
CA TYR A 186 -16.01 -0.54 7.67
C TYR A 186 -17.42 -1.11 7.77
N ASN A 187 -17.92 -1.28 8.98
CA ASN A 187 -19.21 -1.94 9.26
C ASN A 187 -20.20 -1.06 10.00
N GLU A 188 -19.76 0.05 10.58
CA GLU A 188 -20.58 0.93 11.41
C GLU A 188 -20.49 2.37 10.93
N LYS A 189 -21.54 3.16 11.15
CA LYS A 189 -21.58 4.58 10.79
C LYS A 189 -20.84 5.45 11.81
N ILE A 190 -19.62 5.05 12.12
CA ILE A 190 -18.73 5.73 13.06
C ILE A 190 -17.44 6.07 12.33
N PHE A 191 -16.94 7.26 12.54
CA PHE A 191 -15.63 7.66 12.04
C PHE A 191 -14.78 8.26 13.15
N ALA A 192 -13.47 8.22 12.96
CA ALA A 192 -12.50 8.77 13.89
C ALA A 192 -11.66 9.83 13.21
N SER A 193 -11.42 10.91 13.93
CA SER A 193 -10.46 11.95 13.53
C SER A 193 -9.31 12.01 14.52
N CYS A 194 -8.11 12.27 14.03
CA CYS A 194 -6.96 12.45 14.89
C CYS A 194 -6.18 13.74 14.58
N GLY A 195 -5.64 14.31 15.62
CA GLY A 195 -4.83 15.51 15.64
C GLY A 195 -4.21 15.67 17.02
N ASN A 196 -4.58 16.67 17.79
CA ASN A 196 -4.17 16.78 19.20
C ASN A 196 -4.75 15.65 20.05
N VAL A 197 -5.96 15.27 19.74
CA VAL A 197 -6.73 14.19 20.39
C VAL A 197 -7.34 13.30 19.34
N ILE A 198 -7.74 12.10 19.73
CA ILE A 198 -8.54 11.24 18.87
C ILE A 198 -9.99 11.42 19.27
N ASN A 199 -10.83 11.86 18.33
CA ASN A 199 -12.25 12.02 18.51
C ASN A 199 -13.01 10.98 17.69
N ILE A 200 -14.01 10.36 18.31
CA ILE A 200 -14.91 9.40 17.68
C ILE A 200 -16.25 10.08 17.44
N TRP A 201 -16.74 9.97 16.22
CA TRP A 201 -17.93 10.67 15.74
C TRP A 201 -18.99 9.71 15.22
N ASN A 202 -20.24 10.18 15.31
CA ASN A 202 -21.37 9.58 14.61
C ASN A 202 -22.03 10.66 13.75
N TYR A 203 -22.61 10.27 12.63
CA TYR A 203 -23.32 11.19 11.71
C TYR A 203 -24.55 11.90 12.32
N GLU A 204 -25.09 11.35 13.39
CA GLU A 204 -26.28 11.89 14.05
C GLU A 204 -26.00 13.05 15.02
N ARG A 205 -24.71 13.25 15.39
CA ARG A 205 -24.32 14.21 16.41
C ARG A 205 -23.18 15.08 15.97
N ASN A 206 -23.24 16.38 16.21
CA ASN A 206 -22.16 17.32 15.94
C ASN A 206 -21.11 17.37 17.06
N VAL A 207 -21.25 16.53 18.09
CA VAL A 207 -20.32 16.44 19.22
C VAL A 207 -19.71 15.04 19.23
N PRO A 208 -18.39 14.90 19.48
CA PRO A 208 -17.77 13.59 19.53
C PRO A 208 -18.38 12.73 20.64
N ILE A 209 -18.54 11.44 20.37
CA ILE A 209 -19.05 10.45 21.34
C ILE A 209 -18.02 10.21 22.43
N GLN A 210 -16.77 10.07 22.01
CA GLN A 210 -15.65 9.75 22.87
C GLN A 210 -14.39 10.47 22.42
N THR A 211 -13.54 10.86 23.38
CA THR A 211 -12.26 11.52 23.11
C THR A 211 -11.14 10.81 23.85
N PHE A 212 -10.06 10.49 23.14
CA PHE A 212 -8.87 9.88 23.73
C PHE A 212 -7.73 10.90 23.77
N LYS A 213 -7.20 11.13 24.97
CA LYS A 213 -6.03 11.99 25.23
C LYS A 213 -4.93 11.17 25.88
N THR A 214 -3.96 10.74 25.12
CA THR A 214 -2.90 9.86 25.65
C THR A 214 -1.53 10.48 25.57
N SER A 215 -1.26 11.35 24.61
CA SER A 215 0.04 12.00 24.42
C SER A 215 -0.11 13.52 24.46
N SER A 216 0.96 14.19 24.85
CA SER A 216 1.04 15.65 24.83
C SER A 216 1.27 16.20 23.42
N ASP A 217 1.80 15.37 22.51
CA ASP A 217 2.36 15.82 21.23
C ASP A 217 1.43 15.63 20.04
N GLY A 218 0.29 14.91 20.22
CA GLY A 218 -0.67 14.66 19.17
C GLY A 218 -0.42 13.40 18.33
N PHE A 219 -1.35 13.12 17.42
CA PHE A 219 -1.40 11.91 16.58
C PHE A 219 -1.26 12.26 15.10
N LEU A 220 -0.60 11.37 14.34
CA LEU A 220 -0.34 11.55 12.90
C LEU A 220 -1.31 10.78 12.01
N LYS A 221 -1.57 9.51 12.35
CA LYS A 221 -2.42 8.64 11.53
C LYS A 221 -3.27 7.75 12.42
N ILE A 222 -4.48 7.48 11.95
CA ILE A 222 -5.45 6.61 12.62
C ILE A 222 -6.01 5.62 11.60
N LYS A 223 -6.26 4.36 12.02
CA LYS A 223 -6.88 3.34 11.18
C LYS A 223 -7.74 2.40 12.02
N PHE A 224 -8.99 2.19 11.56
CA PHE A 224 -9.87 1.15 12.08
C PHE A 224 -9.41 -0.22 11.63
N ASN A 225 -9.67 -1.24 12.46
CA ASN A 225 -9.48 -2.63 12.06
C ASN A 225 -10.61 -3.05 11.11
N TYR A 226 -10.29 -3.91 10.14
CA TYR A 226 -11.26 -4.40 9.14
C TYR A 226 -12.30 -5.35 9.70
N THR A 227 -11.94 -6.17 10.68
CA THR A 227 -12.81 -7.21 11.26
C THR A 227 -13.27 -6.87 12.66
N GLU A 228 -12.38 -6.29 13.47
CA GLU A 228 -12.67 -5.90 14.84
C GLU A 228 -13.05 -4.42 14.89
N ASN A 229 -14.35 -4.12 14.75
CA ASN A 229 -14.87 -2.75 14.60
C ASN A 229 -14.51 -1.82 15.75
N HIS A 230 -14.27 -2.38 16.94
CA HIS A 230 -14.00 -1.61 18.15
C HIS A 230 -12.52 -1.28 18.35
N ILE A 231 -11.62 -1.84 17.53
CA ILE A 231 -10.18 -1.63 17.66
C ILE A 231 -9.69 -0.57 16.70
N ILE A 232 -8.98 0.41 17.26
CA ILE A 232 -8.36 1.50 16.52
C ILE A 232 -6.86 1.49 16.79
N LEU A 233 -6.11 1.77 15.74
CA LEU A 233 -4.67 1.90 15.81
C LEU A 233 -4.27 3.33 15.44
N SER A 234 -3.42 3.95 16.27
CA SER A 234 -2.89 5.28 15.98
C SER A 234 -1.39 5.35 16.08
N THR A 235 -0.80 6.28 15.34
CA THR A 235 0.61 6.66 15.46
C THR A 235 0.74 8.07 15.96
N GLY A 236 1.61 8.30 16.95
CA GLY A 236 1.82 9.59 17.59
C GLY A 236 3.10 10.32 17.14
N LEU A 237 3.12 11.62 17.37
CA LEU A 237 4.30 12.47 17.20
C LEU A 237 5.41 12.13 18.20
N ASP A 238 5.05 11.59 19.37
CA ASP A 238 5.91 11.07 20.42
C ASP A 238 6.60 9.74 20.06
N ARG A 239 6.51 9.28 18.83
CA ARG A 239 7.04 8.01 18.30
C ARG A 239 6.29 6.78 18.83
N SER A 240 5.18 6.97 19.52
CA SER A 240 4.35 5.89 20.00
C SER A 240 3.44 5.32 18.91
N ILE A 241 3.11 4.05 19.05
CA ILE A 241 2.05 3.35 18.34
C ILE A 241 1.11 2.88 19.42
N THR A 242 -0.13 3.32 19.38
CA THR A 242 -1.12 3.02 20.42
C THR A 242 -2.33 2.31 19.87
N LEU A 243 -2.79 1.30 20.61
CA LEU A 243 -4.02 0.56 20.34
C LEU A 243 -5.10 1.02 21.31
N PHE A 244 -6.27 1.36 20.78
CA PHE A 244 -7.44 1.74 21.55
C PHE A 244 -8.59 0.77 21.30
N ASP A 245 -9.41 0.56 22.31
CA ASP A 245 -10.72 -0.09 22.21
C ASP A 245 -11.80 0.97 22.49
N LEU A 246 -12.77 1.08 21.60
CA LEU A 246 -13.92 2.01 21.76
C LEU A 246 -14.77 1.74 23.01
N ARG A 247 -14.70 0.54 23.57
CA ARG A 247 -15.41 0.15 24.78
C ARG A 247 -14.73 0.66 26.04
N MET A 248 -13.47 1.11 25.92
CA MET A 248 -12.63 1.52 27.05
C MET A 248 -12.20 2.97 26.85
N ASN A 249 -12.03 3.70 27.95
CA ASN A 249 -11.56 5.09 27.88
C ASN A 249 -10.03 5.21 27.81
N ASN A 250 -9.31 4.14 28.11
CA ASN A 250 -7.86 4.12 28.15
C ASN A 250 -7.28 3.31 26.98
N PRO A 251 -6.05 3.61 26.53
CA PRO A 251 -5.37 2.81 25.54
C PRO A 251 -5.10 1.40 26.06
N LEU A 252 -5.25 0.38 25.20
CA LEU A 252 -4.98 -1.01 25.57
C LEU A 252 -3.48 -1.28 25.72
N LYS A 253 -2.72 -0.90 24.71
CA LYS A 253 -1.28 -1.11 24.62
C LYS A 253 -0.62 0.03 23.88
N SER A 254 0.61 0.35 24.27
CA SER A 254 1.45 1.30 23.54
C SER A 254 2.86 0.78 23.35
N VAL A 255 3.46 1.12 22.23
CA VAL A 255 4.87 0.83 21.90
C VAL A 255 5.53 2.09 21.40
N THR A 256 6.64 2.46 22.00
CA THR A 256 7.45 3.60 21.58
C THR A 256 8.63 3.10 20.75
N LEU A 257 8.75 3.60 19.53
CA LEU A 257 9.86 3.33 18.62
C LEU A 257 10.97 4.37 18.76
N LYS A 258 12.12 4.09 18.16
CA LYS A 258 13.25 5.04 18.12
C LYS A 258 12.96 6.28 17.28
N ASN A 259 12.23 6.13 16.19
CA ASN A 259 11.88 7.17 15.24
C ASN A 259 10.36 7.23 15.04
N LYS A 260 9.86 8.36 14.54
CA LYS A 260 8.44 8.56 14.25
C LYS A 260 7.93 7.61 13.18
N SER A 261 6.66 7.24 13.33
CA SER A 261 5.91 6.43 12.38
C SER A 261 4.92 7.32 11.65
N ALA A 262 5.11 7.49 10.35
CA ALA A 262 4.28 8.40 9.55
C ALA A 262 2.95 7.76 9.12
N CYS A 263 2.94 6.47 8.90
CA CYS A 263 1.77 5.75 8.39
C CYS A 263 1.60 4.39 9.04
N VAL A 264 0.36 3.92 9.01
CA VAL A 264 -0.03 2.62 9.56
C VAL A 264 -1.19 2.04 8.76
N CYS A 265 -1.19 0.73 8.58
CA CYS A 265 -2.30 0.01 7.96
C CYS A 265 -2.45 -1.40 8.54
N TRP A 266 -3.69 -1.86 8.67
CA TRP A 266 -4.02 -3.22 9.07
C TRP A 266 -3.96 -4.18 7.88
N ASN A 267 -3.63 -5.44 8.16
CA ASN A 267 -3.78 -6.49 7.16
C ASN A 267 -5.25 -6.93 7.06
N PRO A 268 -5.89 -6.83 5.90
CA PRO A 268 -7.31 -7.17 5.75
C PRO A 268 -7.61 -8.66 5.98
N GLN A 269 -6.65 -9.56 5.73
CA GLN A 269 -6.83 -11.01 5.89
C GLN A 269 -6.35 -11.55 7.24
N GLU A 270 -5.37 -10.87 7.85
CA GLU A 270 -4.83 -11.21 9.16
C GLU A 270 -5.09 -10.05 10.14
N PRO A 271 -6.28 -9.95 10.76
CA PRO A 271 -6.70 -8.78 11.54
C PRO A 271 -5.82 -8.46 12.75
N PHE A 272 -5.05 -9.44 13.23
CA PHE A 272 -4.11 -9.24 14.33
C PHE A 272 -2.79 -8.58 13.90
N ASN A 273 -2.53 -8.50 12.60
CA ASN A 273 -1.28 -7.97 12.08
C ASN A 273 -1.48 -6.60 11.45
N PHE A 274 -0.57 -5.71 11.76
CA PHE A 274 -0.49 -4.40 11.14
C PHE A 274 0.95 -4.06 10.77
N THR A 275 1.11 -3.18 9.80
CA THR A 275 2.42 -2.68 9.39
C THR A 275 2.48 -1.18 9.53
N VAL A 276 3.63 -0.71 9.97
CA VAL A 276 3.91 0.70 10.22
C VAL A 276 5.08 1.14 9.36
N GLY A 277 4.93 2.26 8.68
CA GLY A 277 6.02 2.92 7.94
C GLY A 277 6.72 3.95 8.81
N ASN A 278 8.04 3.85 8.91
CA ASN A 278 8.84 4.66 9.82
C ASN A 278 9.80 5.59 9.08
N GLU A 279 10.19 6.69 9.72
CA GLU A 279 11.16 7.65 9.19
C GLU A 279 12.57 7.07 9.03
N ASP A 280 12.90 5.97 9.72
CA ASP A 280 14.20 5.29 9.57
C ASP A 280 14.33 4.47 8.28
N SER A 281 13.44 4.65 7.33
CA SER A 281 13.38 3.97 6.03
C SER A 281 12.95 2.50 6.06
N ASN A 282 12.52 1.98 7.21
CA ASN A 282 12.04 0.61 7.32
C ASN A 282 10.53 0.58 7.59
N CYS A 283 9.90 -0.52 7.22
CA CYS A 283 8.54 -0.82 7.68
C CYS A 283 8.61 -1.96 8.69
N TYR A 284 7.76 -1.89 9.68
CA TYR A 284 7.70 -2.84 10.78
C TYR A 284 6.33 -3.48 10.84
N THR A 285 6.28 -4.79 10.74
CA THR A 285 5.04 -5.56 10.94
C THR A 285 4.98 -6.05 12.38
N PHE A 286 3.89 -5.74 13.05
CA PHE A 286 3.60 -6.14 14.43
C PHE A 286 2.41 -7.08 14.49
N ASP A 287 2.34 -7.85 15.57
CA ASP A 287 1.15 -8.56 16.02
C ASP A 287 0.57 -7.79 17.22
N MET A 288 -0.72 -7.39 17.17
CA MET A 288 -1.35 -6.59 18.23
C MET A 288 -1.39 -7.32 19.58
N ARG A 289 -1.32 -8.64 19.58
CA ARG A 289 -1.28 -9.46 20.78
C ARG A 289 0.06 -9.38 21.49
N ASN A 290 1.16 -9.25 20.71
CA ASN A 290 2.51 -9.19 21.24
C ASN A 290 3.29 -8.05 20.56
N LEU A 291 3.27 -6.88 21.20
CA LEU A 291 3.96 -5.67 20.73
C LEU A 291 5.43 -5.59 21.14
N ASP A 292 5.90 -6.49 22.03
CA ASP A 292 7.29 -6.48 22.53
C ASP A 292 8.31 -6.88 21.46
N LYS A 293 7.84 -7.54 20.41
CA LYS A 293 8.67 -8.04 19.32
C LYS A 293 8.09 -7.65 17.96
N ILE A 294 8.92 -7.08 17.11
CA ILE A 294 8.59 -6.88 15.71
C ILE A 294 8.53 -8.25 15.02
N ARG A 295 7.39 -8.57 14.36
CA ARG A 295 7.22 -9.82 13.60
C ARG A 295 8.17 -9.87 12.41
N MET A 296 8.18 -8.81 11.59
CA MET A 296 9.04 -8.70 10.40
C MET A 296 9.53 -7.26 10.21
N ILE A 297 10.76 -7.14 9.72
CA ILE A 297 11.37 -5.86 9.34
C ILE A 297 11.54 -5.84 7.83
N HIS A 298 10.89 -4.92 7.16
CA HIS A 298 10.99 -4.72 5.72
C HIS A 298 11.98 -3.60 5.43
N LYS A 299 13.05 -3.97 4.72
CA LYS A 299 14.19 -3.08 4.41
C LYS A 299 14.24 -2.89 2.90
N ASP A 300 14.55 -1.76 2.43
CA ASP A 300 14.98 -1.46 1.05
C ASP A 300 14.88 0.03 0.75
N HIS A 301 13.91 0.74 1.33
CA HIS A 301 13.86 2.20 1.23
C HIS A 301 15.09 2.85 1.85
N ILE A 302 15.35 4.09 1.49
CA ILE A 302 16.54 4.84 1.92
C ILE A 302 16.16 6.05 2.75
N LEU A 303 14.99 6.60 2.48
CA LEU A 303 14.39 7.74 3.19
C LEU A 303 13.09 7.31 3.86
N ALA A 304 12.45 8.24 4.57
CA ALA A 304 11.21 8.02 5.28
C ALA A 304 10.13 7.37 4.41
N VAL A 305 9.40 6.44 4.98
CA VAL A 305 8.19 5.86 4.38
C VAL A 305 7.01 6.72 4.81
N LEU A 306 6.31 7.32 3.83
CA LEU A 306 5.25 8.29 4.09
C LEU A 306 3.87 7.65 4.13
N ASP A 307 3.64 6.66 3.27
CA ASP A 307 2.35 5.96 3.21
C ASP A 307 2.52 4.49 2.88
N LEU A 308 1.56 3.70 3.29
CA LEU A 308 1.50 2.27 2.99
C LEU A 308 0.04 1.79 2.92
N ASP A 309 -0.21 0.84 2.02
CA ASP A 309 -1.51 0.20 1.90
C ASP A 309 -1.35 -1.30 1.60
N TYR A 310 -2.23 -2.11 2.17
CA TYR A 310 -2.27 -3.54 1.92
C TYR A 310 -3.08 -3.88 0.69
N SER A 311 -2.67 -4.95 0.01
CA SER A 311 -3.52 -5.56 -1.00
C SER A 311 -4.75 -6.21 -0.34
N PRO A 312 -5.90 -6.26 -1.03
CA PRO A 312 -7.11 -6.93 -0.53
C PRO A 312 -6.88 -8.40 -0.21
N THR A 313 -5.93 -9.04 -0.90
CA THR A 313 -5.53 -10.44 -0.66
C THR A 313 -4.70 -10.62 0.62
N GLY A 314 -4.27 -9.54 1.26
CA GLY A 314 -3.48 -9.58 2.48
C GLY A 314 -2.07 -10.15 2.33
N LYS A 315 -1.63 -10.55 1.14
CA LYS A 315 -0.32 -11.17 0.90
C LYS A 315 0.80 -10.16 0.67
N ASN A 316 0.44 -9.03 0.08
CA ASN A 316 1.37 -7.98 -0.31
C ASN A 316 0.95 -6.65 0.28
N PHE A 317 1.88 -5.73 0.38
CA PHE A 317 1.61 -4.32 0.66
C PHE A 317 2.50 -3.42 -0.18
N VAL A 318 2.03 -2.23 -0.47
CA VAL A 318 2.77 -1.19 -1.18
C VAL A 318 3.20 -0.09 -0.23
N THR A 319 4.33 0.52 -0.51
CA THR A 319 4.87 1.63 0.26
C THR A 319 5.31 2.76 -0.65
N GLY A 320 4.98 3.97 -0.26
CA GLY A 320 5.46 5.21 -0.85
C GLY A 320 6.50 5.88 0.04
N SER A 321 7.57 6.36 -0.54
CA SER A 321 8.66 6.96 0.21
C SER A 321 9.13 8.29 -0.37
N PHE A 322 9.79 9.04 0.48
CA PHE A 322 10.51 10.27 0.15
C PHE A 322 11.66 10.02 -0.86
N ASP A 323 12.09 8.76 -1.04
CA ASP A 323 13.14 8.35 -1.97
C ASP A 323 12.70 8.31 -3.45
N LYS A 324 11.50 8.82 -3.75
CA LYS A 324 10.91 8.88 -5.11
C LYS A 324 10.64 7.50 -5.71
N THR A 325 10.49 6.49 -4.87
CA THR A 325 10.19 5.12 -5.30
C THR A 325 8.98 4.56 -4.59
N ILE A 326 8.27 3.70 -5.31
CA ILE A 326 7.21 2.87 -4.77
C ILE A 326 7.76 1.45 -4.69
N ARG A 327 7.51 0.77 -3.58
CA ARG A 327 7.95 -0.61 -3.40
C ARG A 327 6.80 -1.51 -3.02
N ILE A 328 6.83 -2.70 -3.56
CA ILE A 328 5.86 -3.75 -3.23
C ILE A 328 6.61 -4.81 -2.43
N PHE A 329 6.08 -5.11 -1.26
CA PHE A 329 6.61 -6.12 -0.35
C PHE A 329 5.64 -7.29 -0.22
N ASP A 330 6.20 -8.48 -0.09
CA ASP A 330 5.46 -9.63 0.40
C ASP A 330 5.60 -9.67 1.93
N ILE A 331 4.55 -9.98 2.66
CA ILE A 331 4.51 -9.94 4.13
C ILE A 331 5.63 -10.77 4.75
N ASN A 332 5.89 -11.95 4.21
CA ASN A 332 6.88 -12.88 4.75
C ASN A 332 8.32 -12.59 4.28
N SER A 333 8.51 -11.54 3.47
CA SER A 333 9.80 -11.16 2.90
C SER A 333 10.33 -9.88 3.54
N GLY A 334 11.59 -9.88 3.98
CA GLY A 334 12.26 -8.69 4.50
C GLY A 334 12.72 -7.70 3.41
N PHE A 335 12.58 -8.04 2.13
CA PHE A 335 12.98 -7.21 0.99
C PHE A 335 11.83 -7.06 0.00
N SER A 336 11.78 -5.91 -0.68
CA SER A 336 10.74 -5.65 -1.66
C SER A 336 10.77 -6.66 -2.81
N ARG A 337 9.61 -7.02 -3.34
CA ARG A 337 9.48 -7.82 -4.57
C ARG A 337 9.83 -6.96 -5.78
N ASP A 338 9.19 -5.81 -5.90
CA ASP A 338 9.35 -4.88 -7.01
C ASP A 338 9.64 -3.46 -6.52
N CYS A 339 10.21 -2.64 -7.43
CA CYS A 339 10.48 -1.23 -7.21
C CYS A 339 10.05 -0.47 -8.45
N TYR A 340 9.11 0.47 -8.29
CA TYR A 340 8.57 1.29 -9.37
C TYR A 340 8.98 2.75 -9.21
N HIS A 341 9.38 3.36 -10.30
CA HIS A 341 9.73 4.76 -10.35
C HIS A 341 9.66 5.30 -11.78
N THR A 342 9.47 6.59 -11.94
CA THR A 342 9.66 7.30 -13.22
C THR A 342 10.69 8.41 -13.04
N LYS A 343 11.25 8.90 -14.16
CA LYS A 343 12.25 9.98 -14.10
C LYS A 343 11.68 11.29 -13.54
N ARG A 344 10.40 11.56 -13.79
CA ARG A 344 9.71 12.80 -13.37
C ARG A 344 9.14 12.71 -11.95
N MET A 345 8.94 11.49 -11.42
CA MET A 345 8.36 11.28 -10.12
C MET A 345 9.19 11.92 -9.02
N GLN A 346 8.54 12.69 -8.18
CA GLN A 346 9.11 13.31 -6.98
C GLN A 346 8.74 12.49 -5.74
N LYS A 347 8.68 13.10 -4.58
CA LYS A 347 8.29 12.44 -3.33
C LYS A 347 6.91 11.80 -3.50
N VAL A 348 6.75 10.59 -2.97
CA VAL A 348 5.48 9.87 -3.00
C VAL A 348 4.83 10.03 -1.63
N TYR A 349 3.74 10.79 -1.57
CA TYR A 349 3.05 11.06 -0.31
C TYR A 349 1.96 10.05 0.00
N SER A 350 1.30 9.52 -1.03
CA SER A 350 0.21 8.57 -0.85
C SER A 350 0.30 7.41 -1.82
N VAL A 351 -0.08 6.24 -1.36
CA VAL A 351 -0.16 5.01 -2.16
C VAL A 351 -1.43 4.25 -1.81
N LEU A 352 -1.98 3.57 -2.81
CA LEU A 352 -3.22 2.85 -2.66
C LEU A 352 -3.21 1.57 -3.50
N TYR A 353 -3.68 0.47 -2.96
CA TYR A 353 -4.07 -0.72 -3.71
C TYR A 353 -5.53 -0.62 -4.13
N THR A 354 -5.83 -0.93 -5.40
CA THR A 354 -7.22 -1.10 -5.83
C THR A 354 -7.82 -2.37 -5.24
N MET A 355 -9.14 -2.41 -5.10
CA MET A 355 -9.85 -3.56 -4.54
C MET A 355 -9.73 -4.83 -5.41
N ASP A 356 -9.33 -4.69 -6.68
CA ASP A 356 -9.04 -5.82 -7.61
C ASP A 356 -7.68 -6.49 -7.38
N ASP A 357 -6.80 -5.97 -6.51
CA ASP A 357 -5.38 -6.39 -6.35
C ASP A 357 -4.55 -6.29 -7.64
N LYS A 358 -5.09 -5.72 -8.72
CA LYS A 358 -4.40 -5.63 -10.01
C LYS A 358 -3.60 -4.36 -10.19
N TYR A 359 -4.05 -3.27 -9.58
CA TYR A 359 -3.45 -1.95 -9.78
C TYR A 359 -3.01 -1.34 -8.46
N VAL A 360 -2.00 -0.50 -8.56
CA VAL A 360 -1.49 0.34 -7.49
C VAL A 360 -1.57 1.78 -7.97
N LEU A 361 -2.08 2.66 -7.14
CA LEU A 361 -2.12 4.10 -7.37
C LEU A 361 -1.04 4.77 -6.53
N SER A 362 -0.48 5.85 -7.03
CA SER A 362 0.49 6.65 -6.28
C SER A 362 0.30 8.13 -6.53
N GLY A 363 0.12 8.89 -5.46
CA GLY A 363 0.11 10.35 -5.46
C GLY A 363 1.51 10.90 -5.16
N SER A 364 1.95 11.84 -5.95
CA SER A 364 3.30 12.38 -5.89
C SER A 364 3.28 13.91 -5.83
N ASP A 365 4.40 14.47 -5.39
CA ASP A 365 4.69 15.91 -5.31
C ASP A 365 4.69 16.61 -6.69
N ASP A 366 4.75 15.86 -7.77
CA ASP A 366 4.73 16.35 -9.14
C ASP A 366 3.32 16.45 -9.75
N THR A 367 2.29 16.60 -8.90
CA THR A 367 0.88 16.80 -9.28
C THR A 367 0.22 15.63 -10.01
N ASN A 368 0.90 14.51 -10.17
CA ASN A 368 0.40 13.39 -10.95
C ASN A 368 0.02 12.18 -10.08
N ILE A 369 -1.16 11.61 -10.35
CA ILE A 369 -1.52 10.29 -9.86
C ILE A 369 -1.10 9.27 -10.91
N ARG A 370 -0.26 8.32 -10.55
CA ARG A 370 0.20 7.26 -11.46
C ARG A 370 -0.45 5.94 -11.14
N ILE A 371 -0.85 5.26 -12.20
CA ILE A 371 -1.46 3.94 -12.12
C ILE A 371 -0.42 2.90 -12.55
N TRP A 372 -0.18 1.93 -11.68
CA TRP A 372 0.79 0.85 -11.87
C TRP A 372 0.11 -0.50 -11.81
N LYS A 373 0.75 -1.51 -12.39
CA LYS A 373 0.36 -2.91 -12.19
C LYS A 373 0.88 -3.42 -10.86
N SER A 374 0.09 -4.18 -10.14
CA SER A 374 0.54 -4.89 -8.94
C SER A 374 1.65 -5.90 -9.26
N VAL A 375 1.49 -6.64 -10.38
CA VAL A 375 2.52 -7.53 -10.92
C VAL A 375 2.98 -7.00 -12.28
N ALA A 376 4.25 -6.63 -12.39
CA ALA A 376 4.80 -5.96 -13.58
C ALA A 376 4.62 -6.75 -14.90
N ASN A 377 4.66 -8.09 -14.82
CA ASN A 377 4.59 -8.99 -15.96
C ASN A 377 3.16 -9.39 -16.35
N GLU A 378 2.17 -9.03 -15.52
CA GLU A 378 0.80 -9.45 -15.76
C GLU A 378 0.22 -8.77 -16.99
N SER A 379 -0.45 -9.55 -17.83
CA SER A 379 -1.17 -9.04 -18.99
C SER A 379 -2.53 -8.53 -18.56
N ILE A 380 -2.89 -7.33 -19.00
CA ILE A 380 -4.24 -6.77 -18.81
C ILE A 380 -5.23 -7.41 -19.79
N LYS A 381 -4.73 -7.91 -20.93
CA LYS A 381 -5.55 -8.52 -21.95
C LYS A 381 -6.04 -9.91 -21.52
N ILE A 382 -7.20 -10.27 -21.98
CA ILE A 382 -7.68 -11.65 -21.90
C ILE A 382 -6.74 -12.51 -22.73
N LEU A 383 -6.15 -13.52 -22.10
CA LEU A 383 -5.21 -14.43 -22.74
C LEU A 383 -5.95 -15.63 -23.32
N ASN A 384 -5.49 -16.09 -24.48
CA ASN A 384 -5.92 -17.37 -25.03
C ASN A 384 -5.45 -18.51 -24.14
N LYS A 385 -6.18 -19.62 -24.12
CA LYS A 385 -5.83 -20.82 -23.31
C LYS A 385 -4.38 -21.26 -23.54
N ARG A 386 -3.92 -21.26 -24.78
CA ARG A 386 -2.55 -21.62 -25.15
C ARG A 386 -1.50 -20.69 -24.49
N GLU A 387 -1.79 -19.39 -24.41
CA GLU A 387 -0.89 -18.41 -23.77
C GLU A 387 -0.88 -18.59 -22.26
N VAL A 388 -2.03 -18.92 -21.65
CA VAL A 388 -2.13 -19.26 -20.23
C VAL A 388 -1.29 -20.50 -19.92
N ASP A 389 -1.48 -21.59 -20.68
CA ASP A 389 -0.73 -22.84 -20.50
C ASP A 389 0.80 -22.62 -20.66
N ALA A 390 1.19 -21.81 -21.66
CA ALA A 390 2.60 -21.48 -21.88
C ALA A 390 3.21 -20.65 -20.72
N ARG A 391 2.45 -19.71 -20.16
CA ARG A 391 2.88 -18.92 -18.99
C ARG A 391 2.96 -19.77 -17.73
N GLU A 392 1.98 -20.64 -17.49
CA GLU A 392 2.01 -21.57 -16.36
C GLU A 392 3.20 -22.52 -16.44
N TYR A 393 3.45 -23.07 -17.61
CA TYR A 393 4.62 -23.91 -17.84
C TYR A 393 5.93 -23.16 -17.54
N SER A 394 6.06 -21.93 -18.02
CA SER A 394 7.22 -21.06 -17.75
C SER A 394 7.37 -20.78 -16.26
N LYS A 395 6.28 -20.45 -15.54
CA LYS A 395 6.29 -20.23 -14.09
C LYS A 395 6.79 -21.49 -13.35
N ARG A 396 6.24 -22.66 -13.65
CA ARG A 396 6.65 -23.94 -13.03
C ARG A 396 8.12 -24.25 -13.28
N LEU A 397 8.65 -23.94 -14.48
CA LEU A 397 10.08 -24.12 -14.78
C LEU A 397 10.94 -23.16 -13.96
N VAL A 398 10.52 -21.90 -13.84
CA VAL A 398 11.23 -20.90 -13.03
C VAL A 398 11.25 -21.30 -11.56
N GLU A 399 10.14 -21.74 -10.99
CA GLU A 399 10.07 -22.25 -9.62
C GLU A 399 10.98 -23.44 -9.38
N LYS A 400 11.04 -24.38 -10.34
CA LYS A 400 11.92 -25.54 -10.28
C LYS A 400 13.41 -25.16 -10.21
N TYR A 401 13.83 -24.13 -10.93
CA TYR A 401 15.22 -23.70 -11.04
C TYR A 401 15.56 -22.40 -10.30
N GLN A 402 14.67 -21.87 -9.43
CA GLN A 402 14.82 -20.59 -8.74
C GLN A 402 16.09 -20.47 -7.88
N PHE A 403 16.60 -21.60 -7.36
CA PHE A 403 17.80 -21.62 -6.51
C PHE A 403 19.11 -21.53 -7.29
N MET A 404 19.08 -21.72 -8.61
CA MET A 404 20.28 -21.59 -9.45
C MET A 404 20.80 -20.15 -9.43
N PRO A 405 22.11 -19.92 -9.27
CA PRO A 405 22.68 -18.60 -9.00
C PRO A 405 22.36 -17.57 -10.10
N GLU A 406 22.39 -17.97 -11.36
CA GLU A 406 22.10 -17.09 -12.49
C GLU A 406 20.61 -16.66 -12.50
N ILE A 407 19.71 -17.62 -12.32
CA ILE A 407 18.26 -17.38 -12.27
C ILE A 407 17.92 -16.52 -11.06
N LYS A 408 18.44 -16.84 -9.88
CA LYS A 408 18.27 -16.07 -8.65
C LYS A 408 18.75 -14.63 -8.80
N LYS A 409 19.88 -14.41 -9.49
CA LYS A 409 20.40 -13.06 -9.76
C LYS A 409 19.42 -12.23 -10.60
N ILE A 410 18.81 -12.83 -11.62
CA ILE A 410 17.84 -12.14 -12.49
C ILE A 410 16.53 -11.88 -11.75
N ILE A 411 16.01 -12.85 -10.99
CA ILE A 411 14.78 -12.67 -10.18
C ILE A 411 14.94 -11.50 -9.22
N ASN A 412 16.06 -11.46 -8.50
CA ASN A 412 16.33 -10.44 -7.48
C ASN A 412 16.74 -9.08 -8.08
N HIS A 413 17.00 -9.02 -9.38
CA HIS A 413 17.35 -7.75 -10.02
C HIS A 413 16.14 -6.83 -10.11
N LYS A 414 16.29 -5.60 -9.59
CA LYS A 414 15.30 -4.53 -9.61
C LYS A 414 15.91 -3.32 -10.32
N HIS A 415 15.10 -2.68 -11.14
CA HIS A 415 15.48 -1.39 -11.70
C HIS A 415 15.30 -0.31 -10.65
N VAL A 416 16.39 0.27 -10.18
CA VAL A 416 16.42 1.25 -9.08
C VAL A 416 17.11 2.52 -9.56
N PRO A 417 16.65 3.72 -9.17
CA PRO A 417 17.32 4.98 -9.52
C PRO A 417 18.77 5.02 -9.04
N LYS A 418 19.66 5.62 -9.83
CA LYS A 418 21.09 5.72 -9.52
C LYS A 418 21.35 6.39 -8.15
N TYR A 419 20.58 7.43 -7.83
CA TYR A 419 20.63 8.09 -6.52
C TYR A 419 20.41 7.11 -5.36
N VAL A 420 19.37 6.27 -5.47
CA VAL A 420 19.02 5.28 -4.45
C VAL A 420 20.12 4.23 -4.29
N ILE A 421 20.74 3.79 -5.39
CA ILE A 421 21.86 2.84 -5.35
C ILE A 421 23.05 3.44 -4.62
N ASN A 422 23.43 4.67 -4.92
CA ASN A 422 24.56 5.34 -4.29
C ASN A 422 24.32 5.51 -2.78
N LYS A 423 23.14 6.00 -2.41
CA LYS A 423 22.78 6.18 -1.00
C LYS A 423 22.74 4.87 -0.22
N LYS A 424 22.25 3.79 -0.85
CA LYS A 424 22.28 2.44 -0.27
C LYS A 424 23.72 1.96 0.00
N ARG A 425 24.66 2.27 -0.89
CA ARG A 425 26.11 1.97 -0.70
C ARG A 425 26.66 2.74 0.52
N GLU A 426 26.40 4.04 0.62
CA GLU A 426 26.83 4.85 1.76
C GLU A 426 26.27 4.32 3.09
N ASN A 427 24.96 4.03 3.12
CA ASN A 427 24.32 3.47 4.31
C ASN A 427 24.89 2.09 4.70
N LYS A 428 25.26 1.27 3.70
CA LYS A 428 25.95 0.00 3.95
C LYS A 428 27.30 0.20 4.61
N ILE A 429 28.11 1.13 4.12
CA ILE A 429 29.44 1.45 4.69
C ILE A 429 29.29 1.90 6.16
N LYS A 430 28.30 2.77 6.45
CA LYS A 430 27.99 3.21 7.83
C LYS A 430 27.63 2.03 8.73
N LYS A 431 26.72 1.15 8.27
CA LYS A 431 26.31 -0.05 9.03
C LYS A 431 27.47 -1.02 9.27
N ASP A 432 28.32 -1.22 8.28
CA ASP A 432 29.50 -2.10 8.39
C ASP A 432 30.55 -1.51 9.34
N SER A 433 30.68 -0.17 9.41
CA SER A 433 31.53 0.52 10.39
C SER A 433 31.00 0.31 11.82
N ILE A 434 29.71 0.48 12.05
CA ILE A 434 29.08 0.24 13.35
C ILE A 434 29.26 -1.22 13.80
N LYS A 435 29.04 -2.18 12.89
CA LYS A 435 29.24 -3.60 13.17
C LYS A 435 30.68 -3.91 13.57
N ARG A 436 31.67 -3.33 12.86
CA ARG A 436 33.09 -3.50 13.22
C ARG A 436 33.41 -2.94 14.59
N LYS A 437 32.92 -1.73 14.90
CA LYS A 437 33.08 -1.13 16.23
C LYS A 437 32.50 -1.99 17.34
N PHE A 438 31.29 -2.54 17.11
CA PHE A 438 30.65 -3.44 18.07
C PHE A 438 31.47 -4.73 18.29
N LYS A 439 31.89 -5.39 17.19
CA LYS A 439 32.75 -6.58 17.29
C LYS A 439 34.07 -6.31 18.01
N ASN A 440 34.67 -5.13 17.82
CA ASN A 440 35.91 -4.76 18.53
C ASN A 440 35.63 -4.56 20.02
N LYS A 441 34.50 -3.93 20.38
CA LYS A 441 34.10 -3.83 21.79
C LYS A 441 33.89 -5.22 22.41
N GLU A 442 33.18 -6.09 21.74
CA GLU A 442 32.92 -7.46 22.18
C GLU A 442 34.22 -8.26 22.43
N LYS A 443 35.19 -8.14 21.52
CA LYS A 443 36.51 -8.80 21.67
C LYS A 443 37.32 -8.27 22.87
N ASN A 444 37.18 -6.98 23.20
CA ASN A 444 37.96 -6.31 24.24
C ASN A 444 37.21 -6.21 25.59
N SER A 445 36.00 -6.73 25.67
CA SER A 445 35.19 -6.77 26.89
C SER A 445 35.20 -8.16 27.51
N LYS A 446 34.98 -8.23 28.83
CA LYS A 446 34.82 -9.52 29.52
C LYS A 446 33.62 -10.28 28.92
N PRO A 447 33.67 -11.61 28.75
CA PRO A 447 32.54 -12.40 28.27
C PRO A 447 31.28 -12.15 29.12
N GLY A 448 30.15 -11.90 28.49
CA GLY A 448 28.86 -11.65 29.18
C GLY A 448 28.57 -10.22 29.63
N THR A 449 29.49 -9.26 29.42
CA THR A 449 29.25 -7.83 29.77
C THR A 449 28.45 -7.04 28.71
N LEU A 450 28.40 -7.55 27.50
CA LEU A 450 27.66 -6.93 26.39
C LEU A 450 26.48 -7.83 26.02
N ASP A 451 25.28 -7.36 26.30
CA ASP A 451 24.06 -8.09 25.92
C ASP A 451 23.80 -7.96 24.42
N TYR A 452 23.54 -9.09 23.77
CA TYR A 452 23.09 -9.11 22.38
C TYR A 452 21.58 -8.81 22.32
N VAL A 453 21.23 -7.66 21.77
CA VAL A 453 19.84 -7.29 21.51
C VAL A 453 19.49 -7.64 20.06
N PRO A 454 18.55 -8.58 19.82
CA PRO A 454 18.09 -8.90 18.47
C PRO A 454 17.56 -7.66 17.73
N GLU A 455 17.78 -7.57 16.42
CA GLU A 455 17.36 -6.40 15.62
C GLU A 455 15.85 -6.14 15.73
N ARG A 456 15.03 -7.19 15.92
CA ARG A 456 13.58 -7.09 16.10
C ARG A 456 13.16 -6.40 17.40
N MET A 457 14.02 -6.37 18.40
CA MET A 457 13.78 -5.69 19.69
C MET A 457 14.56 -4.37 19.77
N ALA A 458 15.68 -4.28 19.09
CA ALA A 458 16.59 -3.12 19.16
C ALA A 458 15.97 -1.78 18.71
N LYS A 459 14.84 -1.82 17.99
CA LYS A 459 14.11 -0.64 17.51
C LYS A 459 13.00 -0.18 18.45
N ILE A 460 12.57 -1.04 19.36
CA ILE A 460 11.59 -0.72 20.38
C ILE A 460 12.32 -0.08 21.56
N VAL A 461 11.83 1.04 22.05
CA VAL A 461 12.36 1.73 23.23
C VAL A 461 11.61 1.26 24.48
N LYS A 462 10.28 1.23 24.39
CA LYS A 462 9.40 0.88 25.52
C LYS A 462 8.14 0.23 24.97
N SER A 463 7.63 -0.77 25.66
CA SER A 463 6.29 -1.34 25.45
C SER A 463 5.55 -1.29 26.78
N GLU A 464 4.35 -0.76 26.77
CA GLU A 464 3.51 -0.65 27.95
C GLU A 464 2.16 -1.33 27.70
N ILE A 465 1.78 -2.17 28.60
CA ILE A 465 0.40 -2.63 28.73
C ILE A 465 -0.23 -1.70 29.77
N VAL A 466 -1.19 -0.91 29.37
CA VAL A 466 -1.91 -0.04 30.31
C VAL A 466 -2.77 -0.96 31.16
N LYS A 467 -2.37 -1.17 32.42
CA LYS A 467 -3.21 -1.87 33.40
C LYS A 467 -4.36 -0.92 33.73
N ASN A 468 -5.58 -1.40 33.58
CA ASN A 468 -6.73 -0.72 34.12
C ASN A 468 -6.67 -0.89 35.64
N ASP A 469 -6.42 0.20 36.33
CA ASP A 469 -6.68 0.32 37.76
C ASP A 469 -8.18 0.52 37.97
#